data_0cc2c8b87a7a136155edb2861f966c17
#
_entry.id   0cc2c8b87a7a136155edb2861f966c17
#
_cell.length_a   1.000
_cell.length_b   1.000
_cell.length_c   1.000
_cell.angle_alpha   90.00
_cell.angle_beta   90.00
_cell.angle_gamma   90.00
#
_symmetry.space_group_name_H-M   'P 1'
#
loop_
_entity.id
_entity.type
_entity.pdbx_description
1 polymer ?
#
loop_
_entity_poly.entity_id
_entity_poly.type
_entity_poly.pdbx_seq_one_letter_code
_entity_poly.pdbx_strand_id
1 'polypeptide(L)'
;MGLLDRILKRGKSRSGTNVITHSDFGLYIDGDSYVPLARNPDVIAAVNKIADMVSNMTIHLMENTDKGDIRIKDGLARKIDVNPCENMTRKTWIFKIVRDLLLFGDGNSVLHVEYDYVNDYILNLRPFPMSEVSFKSDELGYVMNYRGVDYNPNEIVHFVINPDPDNPFVGTGYRLALRDIVRNLNLATQIKKGFMNGKNVPSLIVKVDSSSGELATQEGRDKVAKKYLTTSQAGEPWIIPDALLSVEQVKPLSLKDIAINESVEIDKKTVAGLLGVPAFILGVGSFDKEEYNNFVNTTVMSIANTITQTLTRDLLVSNNRYFKL
;
A
#
# COMPACT_ATOMS: atom_id res chain seq x y z
N MET A 1 -43.33 23.71 0.14
CA MET A 1 -42.12 23.81 0.99
C MET A 1 -41.20 22.68 0.60
N GLY A 2 -40.23 23.01 -0.23
CA GLY A 2 -39.37 22.03 -0.87
C GLY A 2 -38.21 21.60 0.00
N LEU A 3 -37.60 20.47 -0.39
CA LEU A 3 -36.42 19.85 0.23
C LEU A 3 -35.26 20.85 0.43
N LEU A 4 -35.17 21.89 -0.39
CA LEU A 4 -34.18 22.97 -0.36
C LEU A 4 -34.25 23.87 0.88
N ASP A 5 -35.45 24.07 1.49
CA ASP A 5 -35.59 24.88 2.69
C ASP A 5 -35.10 24.20 3.98
N ARG A 6 -34.94 22.88 3.96
CA ARG A 6 -34.39 22.13 5.09
C ARG A 6 -32.86 22.18 5.15
N ILE A 7 -32.19 22.40 4.02
CA ILE A 7 -30.72 22.41 3.90
C ILE A 7 -30.15 23.76 4.39
N LEU A 8 -30.88 24.85 4.27
CA LEU A 8 -30.37 26.20 4.57
C LEU A 8 -30.52 26.67 6.04
N LYS A 9 -31.09 25.86 6.93
CA LYS A 9 -31.31 26.23 8.36
C LYS A 9 -30.56 25.39 9.37
N ARG A 10 -29.34 24.92 9.11
CA ARG A 10 -28.50 24.33 10.17
C ARG A 10 -27.51 25.35 10.69
N GLY A 11 -27.81 25.90 11.84
CA GLY A 11 -26.94 26.77 12.62
C GLY A 11 -25.67 26.03 13.07
N LYS A 12 -24.58 26.78 13.15
CA LYS A 12 -23.26 26.35 13.65
C LYS A 12 -23.39 25.82 15.08
N SER A 13 -23.39 24.52 15.27
CA SER A 13 -23.13 23.90 16.56
C SER A 13 -21.63 23.67 16.68
N ARG A 14 -21.00 24.20 17.73
CA ARG A 14 -19.61 23.90 18.12
C ARG A 14 -19.64 22.61 18.94
N SER A 15 -19.67 21.48 18.29
CA SER A 15 -19.39 20.18 18.87
C SER A 15 -17.94 19.82 18.56
N GLY A 16 -17.21 19.25 19.52
CA GLY A 16 -15.83 18.87 19.35
C GLY A 16 -15.69 17.84 18.22
N THR A 17 -15.18 18.29 17.10
CA THR A 17 -15.03 17.48 15.88
C THR A 17 -13.81 16.61 16.04
N ASN A 18 -13.97 15.31 16.21
CA ASN A 18 -12.89 14.38 16.03
C ASN A 18 -12.53 14.35 14.54
N VAL A 19 -11.42 14.96 14.18
CA VAL A 19 -10.90 14.96 12.83
C VAL A 19 -10.14 13.64 12.63
N ILE A 20 -10.68 12.75 11.82
CA ILE A 20 -9.99 11.55 11.39
C ILE A 20 -9.13 11.94 10.20
N THR A 21 -7.87 12.31 10.44
CA THR A 21 -6.94 12.67 9.37
C THR A 21 -6.10 11.47 8.95
N HIS A 22 -6.20 11.07 7.70
CA HIS A 22 -5.25 10.14 7.09
C HIS A 22 -3.87 10.79 6.83
N SER A 23 -3.76 12.12 6.93
CA SER A 23 -2.52 12.88 6.70
C SER A 23 -1.52 12.83 7.86
N ASP A 24 -1.96 12.58 9.11
CA ASP A 24 -1.07 12.53 10.28
C ASP A 24 -0.13 11.32 10.30
N PHE A 25 -0.28 10.44 9.35
CA PHE A 25 0.51 9.22 9.24
C PHE A 25 1.97 9.44 8.81
N GLY A 26 2.31 10.63 8.34
CA GLY A 26 3.67 11.01 7.97
C GLY A 26 4.54 11.54 9.11
N LEU A 27 3.96 11.93 10.25
CA LEU A 27 4.65 12.71 11.29
C LEU A 27 5.12 11.91 12.52
N TYR A 28 4.69 10.65 12.69
CA TYR A 28 5.09 9.81 13.83
C TYR A 28 6.07 8.71 13.46
N ILE A 29 7.08 9.03 12.64
CA ILE A 29 8.06 8.03 12.27
C ILE A 29 9.41 8.50 12.69
N ASP A 30 9.99 7.75 13.65
CA ASP A 30 11.40 7.77 13.98
C ASP A 30 12.24 7.77 12.71
N GLY A 31 13.13 8.77 12.62
CA GLY A 31 13.95 9.02 11.46
C GLY A 31 14.69 7.79 10.93
N ASP A 32 15.06 7.85 9.70
CA ASP A 32 15.99 7.02 8.91
C ASP A 32 15.55 5.66 8.36
N SER A 33 14.43 5.06 8.76
CA SER A 33 14.08 3.71 8.26
C SER A 33 12.71 3.56 7.62
N TYR A 34 11.93 4.61 7.48
CA TYR A 34 10.60 4.52 6.90
C TYR A 34 10.62 4.46 5.38
N VAL A 35 10.26 3.31 4.86
CA VAL A 35 9.89 3.19 3.45
C VAL A 35 8.37 3.20 3.35
N PRO A 36 7.77 4.16 2.65
CA PRO A 36 6.33 4.17 2.41
C PRO A 36 5.87 2.83 1.86
N LEU A 37 4.74 2.31 2.34
CA LEU A 37 4.17 1.04 1.85
C LEU A 37 4.06 1.01 0.32
N ALA A 38 3.75 2.16 -0.27
CA ALA A 38 3.70 2.36 -1.71
C ALA A 38 5.06 2.19 -2.45
N ARG A 39 6.17 2.03 -1.73
CA ARG A 39 7.50 1.75 -2.30
C ARG A 39 8.00 0.35 -2.00
N ASN A 40 7.31 -0.40 -1.13
CA ASN A 40 7.69 -1.80 -0.89
C ASN A 40 7.25 -2.66 -2.07
N PRO A 41 8.17 -3.41 -2.71
CA PRO A 41 7.87 -4.18 -3.93
C PRO A 41 6.84 -5.29 -3.71
N ASP A 42 6.84 -5.94 -2.55
CA ASP A 42 5.93 -7.04 -2.24
C ASP A 42 4.49 -6.51 -2.05
N VAL A 43 4.33 -5.40 -1.32
CA VAL A 43 3.02 -4.72 -1.17
C VAL A 43 2.51 -4.22 -2.51
N ILE A 44 3.37 -3.58 -3.32
CA ILE A 44 2.99 -3.09 -4.65
C ILE A 44 2.55 -4.25 -5.55
N ALA A 45 3.28 -5.37 -5.54
CA ALA A 45 2.96 -6.55 -6.35
C ALA A 45 1.58 -7.11 -5.99
N ALA A 46 1.28 -7.28 -4.70
CA ALA A 46 0.00 -7.78 -4.22
C ALA A 46 -1.16 -6.83 -4.59
N VAL A 47 -1.02 -5.54 -4.25
CA VAL A 47 -2.05 -4.53 -4.52
C VAL A 47 -2.30 -4.36 -6.01
N ASN A 48 -1.25 -4.29 -6.83
CA ASN A 48 -1.39 -4.15 -8.28
C ASN A 48 -2.03 -5.40 -8.89
N LYS A 49 -1.76 -6.60 -8.36
CA LYS A 49 -2.42 -7.82 -8.85
C LYS A 49 -3.93 -7.77 -8.63
N ILE A 50 -4.37 -7.38 -7.43
CA ILE A 50 -5.80 -7.20 -7.13
C ILE A 50 -6.40 -6.12 -8.05
N ALA A 51 -5.76 -4.96 -8.12
CA ALA A 51 -6.23 -3.83 -8.91
C ALA A 51 -6.34 -4.16 -10.41
N ASP A 52 -5.36 -4.91 -10.95
CA ASP A 52 -5.41 -5.34 -12.35
C ASP A 52 -6.58 -6.30 -12.60
N MET A 53 -6.81 -7.26 -11.71
CA MET A 53 -7.91 -8.21 -11.85
C MET A 53 -9.28 -7.53 -11.79
N VAL A 54 -9.52 -6.68 -10.79
CA VAL A 54 -10.78 -5.93 -10.67
C VAL A 54 -10.98 -4.99 -11.86
N SER A 55 -9.94 -4.29 -12.29
CA SER A 55 -10.02 -3.31 -13.40
C SER A 55 -10.26 -3.93 -14.77
N ASN A 56 -10.00 -5.23 -14.93
CA ASN A 56 -10.32 -5.97 -16.17
C ASN A 56 -11.80 -6.39 -16.26
N MET A 57 -12.55 -6.33 -15.15
CA MET A 57 -13.96 -6.67 -15.13
C MET A 57 -14.80 -5.57 -15.81
N THR A 58 -15.89 -5.97 -16.47
CA THR A 58 -16.80 -5.05 -17.14
C THR A 58 -17.97 -4.73 -16.24
N ILE A 59 -18.28 -3.43 -16.06
CA ILE A 59 -19.40 -2.99 -15.23
C ILE A 59 -20.64 -2.81 -16.12
N HIS A 60 -21.70 -3.56 -15.83
CA HIS A 60 -22.96 -3.49 -16.53
C HIS A 60 -24.03 -2.79 -15.69
N LEU A 61 -24.79 -1.89 -16.31
CA LEU A 61 -26.03 -1.40 -15.73
C LEU A 61 -27.14 -2.41 -16.04
N MET A 62 -27.79 -2.90 -14.99
CA MET A 62 -28.85 -3.90 -15.06
C MET A 62 -30.16 -3.29 -14.55
N GLU A 63 -31.25 -3.82 -15.03
CA GLU A 63 -32.60 -3.50 -14.54
C GLU A 63 -33.34 -4.82 -14.26
N ASN A 64 -33.87 -4.90 -13.04
CA ASN A 64 -34.70 -6.02 -12.62
C ASN A 64 -36.12 -5.79 -13.15
N THR A 65 -36.65 -6.75 -13.93
CA THR A 65 -37.98 -6.75 -14.51
C THR A 65 -38.72 -8.02 -14.15
N ASP A 66 -40.03 -8.02 -14.31
CA ASP A 66 -40.89 -9.21 -14.08
C ASP A 66 -40.45 -10.45 -14.88
N LYS A 67 -39.70 -10.25 -15.96
CA LYS A 67 -39.16 -11.31 -16.83
C LYS A 67 -37.71 -11.68 -16.57
N GLY A 68 -37.11 -11.10 -15.51
CA GLY A 68 -35.71 -11.25 -15.13
C GLY A 68 -34.87 -10.00 -15.38
N ASP A 69 -33.58 -10.11 -15.11
CA ASP A 69 -32.62 -9.02 -15.23
C ASP A 69 -32.26 -8.75 -16.70
N ILE A 70 -32.36 -7.51 -17.12
CA ILE A 70 -31.96 -7.06 -18.46
C ILE A 70 -30.81 -6.05 -18.37
N ARG A 71 -29.90 -6.09 -19.34
CA ARG A 71 -28.83 -5.12 -19.46
C ARG A 71 -29.31 -3.83 -20.12
N ILE A 72 -29.09 -2.70 -19.44
CA ILE A 72 -29.38 -1.37 -19.94
C ILE A 72 -28.13 -0.79 -20.62
N LYS A 73 -28.35 -0.14 -21.78
CA LYS A 73 -27.29 0.50 -22.58
C LYS A 73 -27.68 1.97 -22.83
N ASP A 74 -27.67 2.76 -21.76
CA ASP A 74 -27.94 4.20 -21.80
C ASP A 74 -26.66 5.04 -21.66
N GLY A 75 -26.82 6.35 -21.53
CA GLY A 75 -25.72 7.29 -21.32
C GLY A 75 -24.93 7.01 -20.05
N LEU A 76 -25.60 6.64 -18.96
CA LEU A 76 -24.98 6.31 -17.68
C LEU A 76 -24.18 5.00 -17.76
N ALA A 77 -24.74 3.96 -18.40
CA ALA A 77 -24.03 2.70 -18.64
C ALA A 77 -22.73 2.94 -19.41
N ARG A 78 -22.79 3.76 -20.47
CA ARG A 78 -21.62 4.13 -21.25
C ARG A 78 -20.62 4.95 -20.44
N LYS A 79 -21.10 5.87 -19.57
CA LYS A 79 -20.24 6.70 -18.70
C LYS A 79 -19.41 5.82 -17.76
N ILE A 80 -20.03 4.86 -17.09
CA ILE A 80 -19.35 3.99 -16.12
C ILE A 80 -18.43 2.98 -16.81
N ASP A 81 -18.90 2.32 -17.88
CA ASP A 81 -18.17 1.19 -18.49
C ASP A 81 -17.12 1.63 -19.52
N VAL A 82 -17.18 2.82 -20.07
CA VAL A 82 -16.30 3.26 -21.17
C VAL A 82 -15.49 4.49 -20.81
N ASN A 83 -16.14 5.57 -20.33
CA ASN A 83 -15.53 6.87 -20.12
C ASN A 83 -15.96 7.52 -18.79
N PRO A 84 -15.57 6.96 -17.65
CA PRO A 84 -15.98 7.49 -16.36
C PRO A 84 -15.38 8.87 -16.04
N CYS A 85 -14.21 9.16 -16.56
CA CYS A 85 -13.50 10.42 -16.37
C CYS A 85 -12.78 10.82 -17.67
N GLU A 86 -12.68 12.11 -17.93
CA GLU A 86 -12.15 12.68 -19.17
C GLU A 86 -10.77 12.13 -19.57
N ASN A 87 -9.87 11.99 -18.60
CA ASN A 87 -8.47 11.60 -18.84
C ASN A 87 -8.17 10.15 -18.41
N MET A 88 -9.20 9.33 -18.17
CA MET A 88 -9.02 7.96 -17.67
C MET A 88 -9.94 6.99 -18.39
N THR A 89 -9.38 5.88 -18.84
CA THR A 89 -10.21 4.73 -19.28
C THR A 89 -10.87 4.08 -18.06
N ARG A 90 -11.95 3.30 -18.24
CA ARG A 90 -12.53 2.49 -17.16
C ARG A 90 -11.45 1.69 -16.42
N LYS A 91 -10.54 1.02 -17.15
CA LYS A 91 -9.48 0.22 -16.54
C LYS A 91 -8.59 1.05 -15.62
N THR A 92 -8.07 2.17 -16.06
CA THR A 92 -7.20 3.02 -15.25
C THR A 92 -7.94 3.66 -14.08
N TRP A 93 -9.22 3.96 -14.25
CA TRP A 93 -10.08 4.53 -13.23
C TRP A 93 -10.37 3.51 -12.10
N ILE A 94 -10.80 2.28 -12.42
CA ILE A 94 -11.00 1.21 -11.43
C ILE A 94 -9.67 0.84 -10.75
N PHE A 95 -8.59 0.74 -11.53
CA PHE A 95 -7.26 0.46 -10.98
C PHE A 95 -6.86 1.50 -9.90
N LYS A 96 -7.13 2.79 -10.17
CA LYS A 96 -6.88 3.87 -9.21
C LYS A 96 -7.74 3.72 -7.96
N ILE A 97 -9.04 3.45 -8.09
CA ILE A 97 -9.96 3.24 -6.97
C ILE A 97 -9.46 2.10 -6.07
N VAL A 98 -9.12 0.95 -6.65
CA VAL A 98 -8.65 -0.21 -5.88
C VAL A 98 -7.32 0.07 -5.18
N ARG A 99 -6.39 0.76 -5.84
CA ARG A 99 -5.13 1.17 -5.19
C ARG A 99 -5.35 2.16 -4.04
N ASP A 100 -6.30 3.05 -4.18
CA ASP A 100 -6.66 3.96 -3.09
C ASP A 100 -7.23 3.16 -1.91
N LEU A 101 -8.19 2.28 -2.15
CA LEU A 101 -8.78 1.43 -1.12
C LEU A 101 -7.73 0.63 -0.34
N LEU A 102 -6.79 0.01 -1.04
CA LEU A 102 -5.83 -0.92 -0.42
C LEU A 102 -4.59 -0.24 0.14
N LEU A 103 -4.22 0.95 -0.37
CA LEU A 103 -2.90 1.52 -0.10
C LEU A 103 -2.93 3.00 0.28
N PHE A 104 -3.45 3.88 -0.59
CA PHE A 104 -3.32 5.33 -0.39
C PHE A 104 -4.39 5.92 0.52
N GLY A 105 -5.61 5.40 0.46
CA GLY A 105 -6.77 5.89 1.21
C GLY A 105 -7.07 5.10 2.48
N ASP A 106 -6.23 4.10 2.79
CA ASP A 106 -6.35 3.28 4.00
C ASP A 106 -7.77 2.79 4.26
N GLY A 107 -8.31 2.05 3.29
CA GLY A 107 -9.67 1.54 3.32
C GLY A 107 -10.70 2.43 2.63
N ASN A 108 -10.28 3.59 2.10
CA ASN A 108 -11.17 4.57 1.49
C ASN A 108 -10.74 4.94 0.07
N SER A 109 -11.70 5.22 -0.79
CA SER A 109 -11.47 5.89 -2.08
C SER A 109 -12.66 6.78 -2.39
N VAL A 110 -12.40 8.01 -2.81
CA VAL A 110 -13.45 9.02 -3.01
C VAL A 110 -13.38 9.59 -4.42
N LEU A 111 -14.54 9.72 -5.05
CA LEU A 111 -14.71 10.39 -6.33
C LEU A 111 -15.53 11.65 -6.17
N HIS A 112 -15.13 12.70 -6.85
CA HIS A 112 -15.96 13.86 -7.08
C HIS A 112 -16.92 13.60 -8.24
N VAL A 113 -18.20 13.90 -8.04
CA VAL A 113 -19.22 13.81 -9.09
C VAL A 113 -19.37 15.20 -9.72
N GLU A 114 -18.82 15.37 -10.92
CA GLU A 114 -19.05 16.58 -11.72
C GLU A 114 -20.33 16.39 -12.52
N TYR A 115 -21.37 17.14 -12.18
CA TYR A 115 -22.70 16.98 -12.76
C TYR A 115 -23.13 18.20 -13.58
N ASP A 116 -23.66 17.96 -14.76
CA ASP A 116 -24.28 18.98 -15.60
C ASP A 116 -25.80 19.04 -15.28
N TYR A 117 -26.18 20.03 -14.48
CA TYR A 117 -27.56 20.23 -14.06
C TYR A 117 -28.48 20.69 -15.19
N VAL A 118 -27.93 21.18 -16.31
CA VAL A 118 -28.72 21.64 -17.46
C VAL A 118 -29.17 20.46 -18.30
N ASN A 119 -28.26 19.51 -18.54
CA ASN A 119 -28.49 18.35 -19.38
C ASN A 119 -28.83 17.08 -18.58
N ASP A 120 -28.90 17.18 -17.25
CA ASP A 120 -29.16 16.04 -16.34
C ASP A 120 -28.20 14.87 -16.55
N TYR A 121 -26.89 15.18 -16.57
CA TYR A 121 -25.87 14.22 -16.96
C TYR A 121 -24.58 14.31 -16.11
N ILE A 122 -23.98 13.15 -15.78
CA ILE A 122 -22.68 13.08 -15.12
C ILE A 122 -21.58 13.38 -16.12
N LEU A 123 -20.85 14.49 -15.92
CA LEU A 123 -19.71 14.88 -16.75
C LEU A 123 -18.49 14.04 -16.44
N ASN A 124 -18.12 13.95 -15.16
CA ASN A 124 -16.93 13.23 -14.71
C ASN A 124 -17.14 12.60 -13.34
N LEU A 125 -16.49 11.45 -13.14
CA LEU A 125 -16.30 10.80 -11.84
C LEU A 125 -14.81 10.85 -11.52
N ARG A 126 -14.35 11.97 -10.97
CA ARG A 126 -12.93 12.27 -10.80
C ARG A 126 -12.41 11.77 -9.45
N PRO A 127 -11.40 10.86 -9.42
CA PRO A 127 -10.81 10.41 -8.16
C PRO A 127 -10.07 11.54 -7.44
N PHE A 128 -10.35 11.74 -6.16
CA PHE A 128 -9.55 12.62 -5.32
C PHE A 128 -8.18 12.00 -4.99
N PRO A 129 -7.13 12.81 -4.84
CA PRO A 129 -5.87 12.37 -4.24
C PRO A 129 -6.07 12.07 -2.75
N MET A 130 -6.10 10.78 -2.37
CA MET A 130 -6.42 10.37 -1.00
C MET A 130 -5.44 10.87 0.06
N SER A 131 -4.22 11.27 -0.32
CA SER A 131 -3.25 11.92 0.58
C SER A 131 -3.68 13.30 1.09
N GLU A 132 -4.65 13.92 0.43
CA GLU A 132 -5.15 15.27 0.75
C GLU A 132 -6.60 15.26 1.24
N VAL A 133 -7.16 14.06 1.44
CA VAL A 133 -8.53 13.85 1.93
C VAL A 133 -8.53 13.57 3.42
N SER A 134 -9.46 14.18 4.13
CA SER A 134 -9.75 13.86 5.54
C SER A 134 -11.26 13.76 5.77
N PHE A 135 -11.65 12.97 6.75
CA PHE A 135 -13.03 12.78 7.14
C PHE A 135 -13.28 13.41 8.51
N LYS A 136 -14.39 14.10 8.66
CA LYS A 136 -14.82 14.69 9.92
C LYS A 136 -16.16 14.05 10.30
N SER A 137 -16.27 13.55 11.52
CA SER A 137 -17.53 13.06 12.04
C SER A 137 -18.53 14.21 12.20
N ASP A 138 -19.77 13.98 11.81
CA ASP A 138 -20.91 14.89 12.04
C ASP A 138 -22.00 14.15 12.83
N GLU A 139 -22.96 14.85 13.42
CA GLU A 139 -23.97 14.27 14.33
C GLU A 139 -24.72 13.06 13.74
N LEU A 140 -24.93 13.03 12.44
CA LEU A 140 -25.67 11.98 11.72
C LEU A 140 -24.89 11.35 10.56
N GLY A 141 -23.56 11.53 10.51
CA GLY A 141 -22.78 11.03 9.42
C GLY A 141 -21.34 11.56 9.42
N TYR A 142 -20.88 11.97 8.25
CA TYR A 142 -19.55 12.54 8.08
C TYR A 142 -19.54 13.61 6.99
N VAL A 143 -18.48 14.41 7.00
CA VAL A 143 -18.14 15.37 5.95
C VAL A 143 -16.72 15.05 5.47
N MET A 144 -16.53 15.00 4.17
CA MET A 144 -15.20 14.85 3.56
C MET A 144 -14.59 16.21 3.31
N ASN A 145 -13.36 16.42 3.77
CA ASN A 145 -12.60 17.64 3.50
C ASN A 145 -11.48 17.35 2.50
N TYR A 146 -11.40 18.17 1.47
CA TYR A 146 -10.30 18.17 0.49
C TYR A 146 -9.75 19.59 0.36
N ARG A 147 -8.50 19.80 0.74
CA ARG A 147 -7.80 21.10 0.68
C ARG A 147 -8.56 22.25 1.34
N GLY A 148 -9.25 21.99 2.44
CA GLY A 148 -10.02 23.00 3.17
C GLY A 148 -11.45 23.21 2.66
N VAL A 149 -11.86 22.52 1.61
CA VAL A 149 -13.24 22.52 1.10
C VAL A 149 -13.96 21.29 1.63
N ASP A 150 -15.11 21.50 2.25
CA ASP A 150 -15.95 20.44 2.78
C ASP A 150 -16.96 19.98 1.71
N TYR A 151 -17.03 18.66 1.51
CA TYR A 151 -17.95 17.97 0.60
C TYR A 151 -18.92 17.12 1.41
N ASN A 152 -20.22 17.22 1.10
CA ASN A 152 -21.22 16.35 1.69
C ASN A 152 -21.22 14.98 1.00
N PRO A 153 -21.68 13.89 1.68
CA PRO A 153 -21.77 12.57 1.09
C PRO A 153 -22.55 12.48 -0.23
N ASN A 154 -23.50 13.40 -0.46
CA ASN A 154 -24.30 13.45 -1.69
C ASN A 154 -23.57 14.04 -2.91
N GLU A 155 -22.40 14.65 -2.70
CA GLU A 155 -21.59 15.29 -3.76
C GLU A 155 -20.44 14.40 -4.22
N ILE A 156 -20.28 13.25 -3.54
CA ILE A 156 -19.16 12.33 -3.74
C ILE A 156 -19.65 10.89 -3.87
N VAL A 157 -18.85 10.05 -4.48
CA VAL A 157 -18.96 8.59 -4.38
C VAL A 157 -17.85 8.10 -3.47
N HIS A 158 -18.21 7.52 -2.32
CA HIS A 158 -17.26 7.07 -1.32
C HIS A 158 -17.27 5.54 -1.19
N PHE A 159 -16.20 4.92 -1.66
CA PHE A 159 -15.95 3.49 -1.53
C PHE A 159 -15.25 3.22 -0.19
N VAL A 160 -15.72 2.21 0.52
CA VAL A 160 -15.24 1.84 1.85
C VAL A 160 -15.01 0.33 1.89
N ILE A 161 -13.84 -0.09 2.38
CA ILE A 161 -13.56 -1.48 2.77
C ILE A 161 -13.22 -1.52 4.26
N ASN A 162 -13.50 -2.65 4.92
CA ASN A 162 -13.25 -2.85 6.34
C ASN A 162 -13.74 -1.65 7.17
N PRO A 163 -15.06 -1.43 7.29
CA PRO A 163 -15.60 -0.29 8.02
C PRO A 163 -15.04 -0.19 9.43
N ASP A 164 -14.70 1.02 9.86
CA ASP A 164 -14.25 1.28 11.22
C ASP A 164 -15.39 0.98 12.21
N PRO A 165 -15.12 0.27 13.32
CA PRO A 165 -16.17 -0.10 14.30
C PRO A 165 -16.90 1.08 14.94
N ASP A 166 -16.19 2.18 15.18
CA ASP A 166 -16.74 3.37 15.84
C ASP A 166 -17.33 4.36 14.81
N ASN A 167 -16.76 4.37 13.58
CA ASN A 167 -17.18 5.25 12.49
C ASN A 167 -17.38 4.46 11.21
N PRO A 168 -18.49 3.71 11.07
CA PRO A 168 -18.67 2.76 9.95
C PRO A 168 -18.77 3.41 8.56
N PHE A 169 -18.81 4.74 8.49
CA PHE A 169 -18.77 5.50 7.24
C PHE A 169 -17.34 5.61 6.66
N VAL A 170 -16.32 5.30 7.46
CA VAL A 170 -14.90 5.39 7.08
C VAL A 170 -14.30 3.99 7.11
N GLY A 171 -13.46 3.68 6.14
CA GLY A 171 -12.77 2.41 6.06
C GLY A 171 -11.50 2.39 6.89
N THR A 172 -11.08 1.18 7.24
CA THR A 172 -9.79 0.89 7.86
C THR A 172 -8.97 0.02 6.92
N GLY A 173 -7.81 0.50 6.54
CA GLY A 173 -6.92 -0.22 5.62
C GLY A 173 -5.88 -1.08 6.33
N TYR A 174 -4.89 -1.48 5.55
CA TYR A 174 -3.83 -2.39 5.99
C TYR A 174 -2.56 -1.67 6.43
N ARG A 175 -2.56 -0.33 6.45
CA ARG A 175 -1.36 0.47 6.65
C ARG A 175 -0.68 0.18 7.99
N LEU A 176 -1.44 0.15 9.08
CA LEU A 176 -0.89 -0.14 10.41
C LEU A 176 -0.39 -1.57 10.52
N ALA A 177 -1.17 -2.54 10.03
CA ALA A 177 -0.81 -3.96 10.07
C ALA A 177 0.45 -4.29 9.23
N LEU A 178 0.61 -3.62 8.10
CA LEU A 178 1.76 -3.84 7.21
C LEU A 178 3.03 -3.11 7.64
N ARG A 179 2.92 -2.07 8.47
CA ARG A 179 4.06 -1.20 8.82
C ARG A 179 5.27 -1.95 9.35
N ASP A 180 5.08 -2.77 10.36
CA ASP A 180 6.18 -3.46 11.04
C ASP A 180 6.77 -4.57 10.17
N ILE A 181 5.92 -5.26 9.40
CA ILE A 181 6.35 -6.30 8.45
C ILE A 181 7.21 -5.69 7.32
N VAL A 182 6.77 -4.59 6.75
CA VAL A 182 7.54 -3.86 5.72
C VAL A 182 8.85 -3.33 6.27
N ARG A 183 8.87 -2.89 7.53
CA ARG A 183 10.12 -2.51 8.22
C ARG A 183 11.09 -3.68 8.31
N ASN A 184 10.61 -4.88 8.69
CA ASN A 184 11.43 -6.09 8.76
C ASN A 184 12.00 -6.47 7.39
N LEU A 185 11.19 -6.45 6.33
CA LEU A 185 11.62 -6.71 4.95
C LEU A 185 12.70 -5.72 4.49
N ASN A 186 12.58 -4.45 4.87
CA ASN A 186 13.59 -3.44 4.56
C ASN A 186 14.89 -3.67 5.33
N LEU A 187 14.82 -4.01 6.63
CA LEU A 187 15.99 -4.34 7.44
C LEU A 187 16.71 -5.58 6.89
N ALA A 188 15.96 -6.63 6.54
CA ALA A 188 16.54 -7.83 5.91
C ALA A 188 17.25 -7.49 4.59
N THR A 189 16.69 -6.60 3.79
CA THR A 189 17.30 -6.11 2.56
C THR A 189 18.60 -5.34 2.83
N GLN A 190 18.62 -4.49 3.87
CA GLN A 190 19.81 -3.73 4.28
C GLN A 190 20.92 -4.67 4.79
N ILE A 191 20.58 -5.65 5.63
CA ILE A 191 21.53 -6.65 6.12
C ILE A 191 22.11 -7.42 4.93
N LYS A 192 21.28 -7.89 4.00
CA LYS A 192 21.74 -8.59 2.79
C LYS A 192 22.70 -7.74 1.96
N LYS A 193 22.38 -6.45 1.75
CA LYS A 193 23.28 -5.50 1.09
C LYS A 193 24.60 -5.31 1.84
N GLY A 194 24.54 -5.20 3.19
CA GLY A 194 25.73 -5.10 4.04
C GLY A 194 26.65 -6.31 3.90
N PHE A 195 26.08 -7.51 3.87
CA PHE A 195 26.82 -8.74 3.60
C PHE A 195 27.47 -8.75 2.21
N MET A 196 26.70 -8.42 1.18
CA MET A 196 27.20 -8.41 -0.20
C MET A 196 28.32 -7.37 -0.41
N ASN A 197 28.27 -6.26 0.32
CA ASN A 197 29.29 -5.20 0.25
C ASN A 197 30.49 -5.44 1.19
N GLY A 198 30.53 -6.54 1.93
CA GLY A 198 31.61 -6.88 2.86
C GLY A 198 31.79 -5.93 4.04
N LYS A 199 30.82 -5.01 4.28
CA LYS A 199 30.95 -3.96 5.32
C LYS A 199 30.70 -4.46 6.74
N ASN A 200 29.99 -5.56 6.92
CA ASN A 200 29.48 -5.99 8.23
C ASN A 200 30.12 -7.25 8.77
N VAL A 201 31.15 -7.77 8.10
CA VAL A 201 31.80 -9.00 8.54
C VAL A 201 33.30 -8.80 8.52
N PRO A 202 33.95 -8.68 9.68
CA PRO A 202 35.40 -8.75 9.72
C PRO A 202 35.81 -10.15 9.26
N SER A 203 36.41 -10.24 8.08
CA SER A 203 36.92 -11.53 7.54
C SER A 203 38.19 -11.97 8.25
N LEU A 204 38.82 -11.06 8.97
CA LEU A 204 40.14 -11.30 9.59
C LEU A 204 40.24 -10.58 10.93
N ILE A 205 40.72 -11.28 11.94
CA ILE A 205 41.19 -10.69 13.18
C ILE A 205 42.75 -10.71 13.12
N VAL A 206 43.32 -9.51 13.15
CA VAL A 206 44.79 -9.37 13.20
C VAL A 206 45.15 -9.10 14.64
N LYS A 207 45.81 -10.06 15.27
CA LYS A 207 46.37 -9.91 16.62
C LYS A 207 47.76 -9.31 16.50
N VAL A 208 48.01 -8.21 17.21
CA VAL A 208 49.26 -7.48 17.13
C VAL A 208 49.91 -7.53 18.49
N ASP A 209 51.21 -7.77 18.58
CA ASP A 209 51.93 -7.69 19.82
C ASP A 209 52.06 -6.22 20.25
N SER A 210 51.38 -5.86 21.34
CA SER A 210 51.34 -4.51 21.90
C SER A 210 52.62 -4.09 22.61
N SER A 211 53.59 -5.00 22.76
CA SER A 211 54.89 -4.70 23.42
C SER A 211 55.81 -3.83 22.55
N SER A 212 55.55 -3.72 21.25
CA SER A 212 56.24 -2.77 20.37
C SER A 212 55.54 -1.41 20.41
N GLY A 213 56.20 -0.38 20.91
CA GLY A 213 55.63 0.95 21.11
C GLY A 213 55.00 1.62 19.88
N GLU A 214 55.40 1.22 18.66
CA GLU A 214 54.80 1.68 17.40
C GLU A 214 53.37 1.16 17.22
N LEU A 215 53.06 -0.05 17.67
CA LEU A 215 51.72 -0.67 17.46
C LEU A 215 50.67 -0.29 18.53
N ALA A 216 51.13 0.39 19.59
CA ALA A 216 50.23 0.94 20.58
C ALA A 216 49.37 2.12 20.07
N THR A 217 49.85 2.81 19.02
CA THR A 217 49.16 3.96 18.41
C THR A 217 48.30 3.57 17.24
N GLN A 218 47.23 4.36 16.96
CA GLN A 218 46.37 4.17 15.79
C GLN A 218 47.17 4.27 14.48
N GLU A 219 48.07 5.29 14.41
CA GLU A 219 48.91 5.53 13.23
C GLU A 219 49.84 4.36 12.92
N GLY A 220 50.41 3.73 13.94
CA GLY A 220 51.23 2.54 13.79
C GLY A 220 50.46 1.34 13.27
N ARG A 221 49.26 1.12 13.79
CA ARG A 221 48.36 0.06 13.29
C ARG A 221 47.96 0.28 11.84
N ASP A 222 47.68 1.53 11.45
CA ASP A 222 47.30 1.88 10.07
C ASP A 222 48.48 1.70 9.09
N LYS A 223 49.72 1.98 9.53
CA LYS A 223 50.93 1.72 8.72
C LYS A 223 51.13 0.23 8.48
N VAL A 224 50.95 -0.58 9.50
CA VAL A 224 51.07 -2.05 9.37
C VAL A 224 49.95 -2.63 8.51
N ALA A 225 48.71 -2.15 8.71
CA ALA A 225 47.60 -2.54 7.88
C ALA A 225 47.82 -2.19 6.39
N LYS A 226 48.31 -1.00 6.09
CA LYS A 226 48.69 -0.60 4.73
C LYS A 226 49.85 -1.42 4.14
N LYS A 227 50.80 -1.78 4.95
CA LYS A 227 52.01 -2.45 4.47
C LYS A 227 51.82 -3.96 4.23
N TYR A 228 51.02 -4.62 5.06
CA TYR A 228 50.91 -6.08 5.06
C TYR A 228 49.52 -6.64 4.74
N LEU A 229 48.45 -5.83 4.88
CA LEU A 229 47.07 -6.29 4.73
C LEU A 229 46.35 -5.71 3.50
N THR A 230 46.99 -4.77 2.78
CA THR A 230 46.46 -4.26 1.50
C THR A 230 47.01 -5.14 0.37
N THR A 231 46.17 -6.00 -0.18
CA THR A 231 46.48 -6.74 -1.41
C THR A 231 46.08 -5.91 -2.61
N SER A 232 46.90 -5.95 -3.65
CA SER A 232 46.61 -5.26 -4.89
C SER A 232 45.70 -6.07 -5.81
N GLN A 233 45.56 -7.37 -5.60
CA GLN A 233 44.71 -8.25 -6.43
C GLN A 233 44.04 -9.34 -5.60
N ALA A 234 42.84 -9.72 -6.01
CA ALA A 234 42.07 -10.79 -5.35
C ALA A 234 42.77 -12.15 -5.59
N GLY A 235 43.13 -12.85 -4.51
CA GLY A 235 43.76 -14.19 -4.55
C GLY A 235 45.25 -14.19 -4.32
N GLU A 236 45.92 -13.03 -4.17
CA GLU A 236 47.34 -13.01 -3.76
C GLU A 236 47.51 -13.39 -2.28
N PRO A 237 48.46 -14.27 -1.95
CA PRO A 237 48.75 -14.64 -0.57
C PRO A 237 49.40 -13.47 0.18
N TRP A 238 48.95 -13.23 1.40
CA TRP A 238 49.61 -12.28 2.30
C TRP A 238 50.85 -12.92 2.94
N ILE A 239 52.00 -12.30 2.75
CA ILE A 239 53.24 -12.70 3.41
C ILE A 239 53.50 -11.76 4.57
N ILE A 240 53.36 -12.26 5.80
CA ILE A 240 53.50 -11.49 7.03
C ILE A 240 54.56 -12.12 7.93
N PRO A 241 55.37 -11.30 8.64
CA PRO A 241 56.35 -11.83 9.59
C PRO A 241 55.64 -12.45 10.81
N ASP A 242 55.89 -13.69 11.11
CA ASP A 242 55.26 -14.47 12.19
C ASP A 242 55.48 -13.84 13.58
N ALA A 243 56.59 -13.15 13.78
CA ALA A 243 56.89 -12.48 15.07
C ALA A 243 56.09 -11.19 15.30
N LEU A 244 55.45 -10.62 14.29
CA LEU A 244 54.77 -9.31 14.37
C LEU A 244 53.25 -9.42 14.41
N LEU A 245 52.66 -10.40 13.72
CA LEU A 245 51.24 -10.47 13.49
C LEU A 245 50.77 -11.94 13.52
N SER A 246 49.68 -12.21 14.22
CA SER A 246 48.90 -13.44 14.08
C SER A 246 47.56 -13.12 13.42
N VAL A 247 47.26 -13.80 12.34
CA VAL A 247 45.99 -13.58 11.61
C VAL A 247 45.08 -14.76 11.85
N GLU A 248 43.95 -14.51 12.46
CA GLU A 248 42.87 -15.48 12.58
C GLU A 248 41.79 -15.18 11.57
N GLN A 249 41.49 -16.14 10.72
CA GLN A 249 40.36 -16.05 9.81
C GLN A 249 39.06 -16.28 10.62
N VAL A 250 38.25 -15.25 10.75
CA VAL A 250 36.93 -15.41 11.28
C VAL A 250 36.04 -15.97 10.19
N LYS A 251 35.49 -17.17 10.40
CA LYS A 251 34.50 -17.71 9.50
C LYS A 251 33.26 -16.81 9.59
N PRO A 252 32.94 -16.00 8.56
CA PRO A 252 31.79 -15.12 8.62
C PRO A 252 30.52 -15.96 8.72
N LEU A 253 29.57 -15.52 9.54
CA LEU A 253 28.21 -16.07 9.53
C LEU A 253 27.66 -15.96 8.12
N SER A 254 27.16 -17.05 7.58
CA SER A 254 26.49 -17.01 6.28
C SER A 254 25.08 -16.42 6.43
N LEU A 255 24.48 -15.92 5.34
CA LEU A 255 23.08 -15.49 5.33
C LEU A 255 22.13 -16.61 5.78
N LYS A 256 22.55 -17.88 5.59
CA LYS A 256 21.82 -19.06 6.07
C LYS A 256 21.89 -19.21 7.60
N ASP A 257 23.08 -18.93 8.19
CA ASP A 257 23.26 -19.01 9.65
C ASP A 257 22.41 -17.97 10.39
N ILE A 258 22.05 -16.85 9.71
CA ILE A 258 21.21 -15.79 10.28
C ILE A 258 19.72 -16.03 9.97
N ALA A 259 19.37 -17.10 9.24
CA ALA A 259 18.00 -17.46 8.84
C ALA A 259 17.21 -16.30 8.16
N ILE A 260 17.92 -15.36 7.51
CA ILE A 260 17.28 -14.18 6.88
C ILE A 260 16.30 -14.60 5.78
N ASN A 261 16.63 -15.63 5.00
CA ASN A 261 15.75 -16.05 3.90
C ASN A 261 14.42 -16.59 4.42
N GLU A 262 14.45 -17.39 5.48
CA GLU A 262 13.26 -17.94 6.13
C GLU A 262 12.40 -16.84 6.74
N SER A 263 13.04 -15.85 7.40
CA SER A 263 12.33 -14.68 7.93
C SER A 263 11.66 -13.86 6.82
N VAL A 264 12.34 -13.61 5.71
CA VAL A 264 11.78 -12.90 4.54
C VAL A 264 10.59 -13.66 3.94
N GLU A 265 10.67 -15.01 3.87
CA GLU A 265 9.54 -15.81 3.39
C GLU A 265 8.32 -15.71 4.32
N ILE A 266 8.53 -15.72 5.63
CA ILE A 266 7.46 -15.55 6.62
C ILE A 266 6.83 -14.17 6.47
N ASP A 267 7.63 -13.12 6.39
CA ASP A 267 7.14 -11.75 6.22
C ASP A 267 6.35 -11.58 4.92
N LYS A 268 6.80 -12.18 3.81
CA LYS A 268 6.07 -12.18 2.54
C LYS A 268 4.75 -12.95 2.63
N LYS A 269 4.72 -14.11 3.30
CA LYS A 269 3.48 -14.85 3.57
C LYS A 269 2.51 -14.03 4.39
N THR A 270 3.02 -13.26 5.35
CA THR A 270 2.19 -12.39 6.18
C THR A 270 1.62 -11.21 5.37
N VAL A 271 2.42 -10.58 4.51
CA VAL A 271 1.92 -9.56 3.55
C VAL A 271 0.84 -10.15 2.66
N ALA A 272 1.08 -11.34 2.11
CA ALA A 272 0.12 -12.05 1.26
C ALA A 272 -1.20 -12.35 2.01
N GLY A 273 -1.10 -12.87 3.23
CA GLY A 273 -2.27 -13.17 4.07
C GLY A 273 -3.08 -11.94 4.45
N LEU A 274 -2.43 -10.83 4.81
CA LEU A 274 -3.11 -9.58 5.15
C LEU A 274 -3.86 -8.98 3.95
N LEU A 275 -3.28 -9.04 2.76
CA LEU A 275 -3.90 -8.53 1.54
C LEU A 275 -4.84 -9.56 0.86
N GLY A 276 -4.94 -10.78 1.41
CA GLY A 276 -5.78 -11.84 0.88
C GLY A 276 -5.34 -12.35 -0.49
N VAL A 277 -4.03 -12.31 -0.80
CA VAL A 277 -3.46 -12.84 -2.05
C VAL A 277 -2.69 -14.14 -1.78
N PRO A 278 -2.64 -15.08 -2.73
CA PRO A 278 -1.79 -16.25 -2.65
C PRO A 278 -0.31 -15.90 -2.51
N ALA A 279 0.41 -16.60 -1.64
CA ALA A 279 1.81 -16.32 -1.37
C ALA A 279 2.72 -16.47 -2.60
N PHE A 280 2.37 -17.34 -3.55
CA PHE A 280 3.12 -17.51 -4.79
C PHE A 280 3.13 -16.25 -5.68
N ILE A 281 2.15 -15.35 -5.53
CA ILE A 281 2.14 -14.03 -6.23
C ILE A 281 3.33 -13.18 -5.77
N LEU A 282 3.78 -13.36 -4.53
CA LEU A 282 4.97 -12.69 -3.97
C LEU A 282 6.25 -13.53 -4.10
N GLY A 283 6.20 -14.60 -4.91
CA GLY A 283 7.35 -15.47 -5.17
C GLY A 283 7.67 -16.45 -4.05
N VAL A 284 6.71 -16.79 -3.19
CA VAL A 284 6.87 -17.75 -2.10
C VAL A 284 5.96 -18.95 -2.32
N GLY A 285 6.54 -20.14 -2.36
CA GLY A 285 5.81 -21.38 -2.63
C GLY A 285 5.62 -21.63 -4.14
N SER A 286 4.73 -22.55 -4.47
CA SER A 286 4.38 -22.95 -5.83
C SER A 286 2.96 -22.54 -6.17
N PHE A 287 2.65 -22.44 -7.47
CA PHE A 287 1.31 -22.16 -7.95
C PHE A 287 0.33 -23.25 -7.51
N ASP A 288 -0.77 -22.84 -6.87
CA ASP A 288 -1.91 -23.67 -6.55
C ASP A 288 -3.17 -23.10 -7.20
N LYS A 289 -3.87 -23.94 -7.97
CA LYS A 289 -5.07 -23.53 -8.71
C LYS A 289 -6.27 -23.30 -7.80
N GLU A 290 -6.40 -24.06 -6.73
CA GLU A 290 -7.53 -23.92 -5.81
C GLU A 290 -7.36 -22.68 -4.96
N GLU A 291 -6.16 -22.43 -4.46
CA GLU A 291 -5.80 -21.19 -3.76
C GLU A 291 -6.03 -19.95 -4.64
N TYR A 292 -5.64 -20.03 -5.92
CA TYR A 292 -5.88 -18.95 -6.89
C TYR A 292 -7.38 -18.71 -7.13
N ASN A 293 -8.17 -19.76 -7.31
CA ASN A 293 -9.61 -19.64 -7.51
C ASN A 293 -10.30 -19.08 -6.25
N ASN A 294 -9.88 -19.51 -5.05
CA ASN A 294 -10.37 -18.96 -3.81
C ASN A 294 -10.06 -17.46 -3.69
N PHE A 295 -8.84 -17.04 -4.01
CA PHE A 295 -8.45 -15.62 -4.07
C PHE A 295 -9.37 -14.80 -4.99
N VAL A 296 -9.65 -15.31 -6.20
CA VAL A 296 -10.55 -14.63 -7.14
C VAL A 296 -11.94 -14.48 -6.54
N ASN A 297 -12.49 -15.57 -6.01
CA ASN A 297 -13.88 -15.60 -5.55
C ASN A 297 -14.11 -14.87 -4.22
N THR A 298 -13.09 -14.76 -3.38
CA THR A 298 -13.20 -14.12 -2.05
C THR A 298 -12.68 -12.68 -2.09
N THR A 299 -11.41 -12.48 -2.37
CA THR A 299 -10.77 -11.16 -2.27
C THR A 299 -11.14 -10.26 -3.44
N VAL A 300 -10.93 -10.75 -4.67
CA VAL A 300 -11.14 -9.93 -5.88
C VAL A 300 -12.62 -9.59 -6.05
N MET A 301 -13.50 -10.58 -5.94
CA MET A 301 -14.95 -10.38 -6.07
C MET A 301 -15.53 -9.56 -4.93
N SER A 302 -15.00 -9.64 -3.71
CA SER A 302 -15.45 -8.80 -2.59
C SER A 302 -15.21 -7.31 -2.88
N ILE A 303 -14.01 -6.95 -3.33
CA ILE A 303 -13.68 -5.57 -3.69
C ILE A 303 -14.53 -5.10 -4.90
N ALA A 304 -14.67 -5.95 -5.89
CA ALA A 304 -15.46 -5.67 -7.07
C ALA A 304 -16.94 -5.42 -6.73
N ASN A 305 -17.52 -6.23 -5.84
CA ASN A 305 -18.88 -6.05 -5.33
C ASN A 305 -19.03 -4.75 -4.52
N THR A 306 -18.06 -4.42 -3.68
CA THR A 306 -18.04 -3.14 -2.95
C THR A 306 -18.13 -1.97 -3.91
N ILE A 307 -17.38 -2.01 -5.01
CA ILE A 307 -17.40 -0.94 -6.03
C ILE A 307 -18.79 -0.85 -6.68
N THR A 308 -19.37 -1.96 -7.15
CA THR A 308 -20.67 -1.93 -7.84
C THR A 308 -21.82 -1.56 -6.91
N GLN A 309 -21.81 -2.02 -5.67
CA GLN A 309 -22.82 -1.64 -4.67
C GLN A 309 -22.75 -0.15 -4.32
N THR A 310 -21.55 0.40 -4.16
CA THR A 310 -21.36 1.82 -3.90
C THR A 310 -21.84 2.67 -5.09
N LEU A 311 -21.47 2.32 -6.31
CA LEU A 311 -21.95 2.99 -7.51
C LEU A 311 -23.48 2.92 -7.61
N THR A 312 -24.07 1.77 -7.27
CA THR A 312 -25.53 1.59 -7.25
C THR A 312 -26.20 2.52 -6.25
N ARG A 313 -25.68 2.59 -5.01
CA ARG A 313 -26.22 3.43 -3.95
C ARG A 313 -26.17 4.92 -4.30
N ASP A 314 -25.03 5.37 -4.85
CA ASP A 314 -24.74 6.81 -4.96
C ASP A 314 -25.16 7.40 -6.32
N LEU A 315 -25.25 6.60 -7.38
CA LEU A 315 -25.53 7.09 -8.74
C LEU A 315 -26.91 6.73 -9.26
N LEU A 316 -27.64 5.83 -8.60
CA LEU A 316 -28.96 5.39 -9.06
C LEU A 316 -30.06 5.82 -8.09
N VAL A 317 -31.08 6.45 -8.66
CA VAL A 317 -32.31 6.81 -7.93
C VAL A 317 -33.37 5.70 -8.04
N SER A 318 -33.30 4.90 -9.10
CA SER A 318 -34.28 3.86 -9.41
C SER A 318 -34.04 2.61 -8.56
N ASN A 319 -35.07 2.11 -7.89
CA ASN A 319 -34.99 0.93 -7.01
C ASN A 319 -34.84 -0.40 -7.77
N ASN A 320 -35.07 -0.42 -9.08
CA ASN A 320 -35.00 -1.61 -9.93
C ASN A 320 -33.74 -1.67 -10.78
N ARG A 321 -32.85 -0.67 -10.70
CA ARG A 321 -31.59 -0.64 -11.43
C ARG A 321 -30.41 -0.84 -10.48
N TYR A 322 -29.37 -1.51 -10.99
CA TYR A 322 -28.15 -1.76 -10.22
C TYR A 322 -26.95 -2.00 -11.15
N PHE A 323 -25.76 -1.75 -10.64
CA PHE A 323 -24.52 -2.11 -11.33
C PHE A 323 -24.09 -3.52 -10.97
N LYS A 324 -23.64 -4.28 -11.96
CA LYS A 324 -23.13 -5.64 -11.83
C LYS A 324 -21.84 -5.81 -12.63
N LEU A 325 -20.96 -6.68 -12.15
CA LEU A 325 -19.73 -7.14 -12.83
C LEU A 325 -20.00 -8.39 -13.64
#